data_d8a09e9cbe8567fb0af4f6e563074a5f
#
_entry.id   d8a09e9cbe8567fb0af4f6e563074a5f
#
_cell.length_a   1.000
_cell.length_b   1.000
_cell.length_c   1.000
_cell.angle_alpha   90.00
_cell.angle_beta   90.00
_cell.angle_gamma   90.00
#
_symmetry.space_group_name_H-M   'P 1'
#
loop_
_entity.id
_entity.type
_entity.pdbx_description
1 polymer ?
#
loop_
_entity_poly.entity_id
_entity_poly.type
_entity_poly.pdbx_seq_one_letter_code
_entity_poly.pdbx_strand_id
1 'polypeptide(L)'
;MILSEKTLQKLREMINEKTTYRSGSALIRLFNKYGSQDIYDEGFPSRWMYTDEKLSLINGAPELDKIIKDVFSPSNFIGEYDKLGKLLEEFNQYLAYDGWKISVVGKNIEIHHVDRKIIEEEIEKHCSKNSSSTKEADFLSIEYSNVSTDELPITEQVKPILSVRLAEMKLCFESEAYLSTVIICGSLLEGILLGIASSFPKEFNQ
;
A
#
# COMPACT_ATOMS: atom_id res chain seq x y z
N MET A 1 22.53 4.86 -13.44
CA MET A 1 21.46 3.84 -13.24
C MET A 1 20.65 3.68 -14.51
N ILE A 2 20.02 2.51 -14.73
CA ILE A 2 19.06 2.28 -15.81
C ILE A 2 17.70 2.07 -15.14
N LEU A 3 16.68 2.78 -15.62
CA LEU A 3 15.32 2.74 -15.08
C LEU A 3 14.36 2.17 -16.12
N SER A 4 13.34 1.44 -15.66
CA SER A 4 12.25 0.95 -16.49
C SER A 4 11.38 2.11 -16.99
N GLU A 5 10.60 1.88 -18.03
CA GLU A 5 9.72 2.89 -18.62
C GLU A 5 8.71 3.43 -17.58
N LYS A 6 8.15 2.58 -16.72
CA LYS A 6 7.25 3.01 -15.65
C LYS A 6 7.92 3.91 -14.62
N THR A 7 9.16 3.62 -14.27
CA THR A 7 9.94 4.44 -13.34
C THR A 7 10.32 5.78 -13.98
N LEU A 8 10.64 5.80 -15.28
CA LEU A 8 10.87 7.05 -16.03
C LEU A 8 9.60 7.90 -16.11
N GLN A 9 8.44 7.29 -16.37
CA GLN A 9 7.15 7.99 -16.35
C GLN A 9 6.86 8.60 -14.96
N LYS A 10 7.16 7.87 -13.89
CA LYS A 10 7.05 8.38 -12.53
C LYS A 10 8.02 9.52 -12.26
N LEU A 11 9.27 9.40 -12.70
CA LEU A 11 10.26 10.47 -12.59
C LEU A 11 9.83 11.74 -13.35
N ARG A 12 9.26 11.58 -14.55
CA ARG A 12 8.67 12.69 -15.31
C ARG A 12 7.60 13.43 -14.49
N GLU A 13 6.69 12.69 -13.85
CA GLU A 13 5.66 13.27 -13.00
C GLU A 13 6.28 14.07 -11.84
N MET A 14 7.30 13.50 -11.18
CA MET A 14 8.05 14.14 -10.11
C MET A 14 8.73 15.44 -10.59
N ILE A 15 9.37 15.42 -11.76
CA ILE A 15 10.06 16.57 -12.34
C ILE A 15 9.06 17.65 -12.75
N ASN A 16 7.98 17.30 -13.43
CA ASN A 16 7.08 18.28 -14.03
C ASN A 16 6.15 18.96 -13.02
N GLU A 17 5.74 18.27 -11.96
CA GLU A 17 4.65 18.74 -11.10
C GLU A 17 4.82 18.47 -9.61
N LYS A 18 5.21 17.25 -9.21
CA LYS A 18 5.13 16.85 -7.80
C LYS A 18 6.13 17.55 -6.88
N THR A 19 7.41 17.62 -7.29
CA THR A 19 8.42 18.32 -6.51
C THR A 19 8.20 19.83 -6.56
N THR A 20 8.09 20.36 -7.75
CA THR A 20 7.79 21.75 -8.06
C THR A 20 7.20 21.83 -9.46
N TYR A 21 6.16 22.62 -9.67
CA TYR A 21 5.67 22.87 -11.01
C TYR A 21 6.75 23.54 -11.88
N ARG A 22 7.07 22.93 -13.01
CA ARG A 22 8.05 23.49 -13.97
C ARG A 22 7.39 23.81 -15.30
N SER A 23 7.50 25.07 -15.71
CA SER A 23 7.12 25.50 -17.06
C SER A 23 8.07 24.90 -18.11
N GLY A 24 7.71 24.94 -19.40
CA GLY A 24 8.59 24.47 -20.48
C GLY A 24 9.98 25.09 -20.44
N SER A 25 10.07 26.40 -20.25
CA SER A 25 11.34 27.09 -20.12
C SER A 25 12.13 26.70 -18.87
N ALA A 26 11.46 26.31 -17.77
CA ALA A 26 12.12 25.84 -16.58
C ALA A 26 12.66 24.41 -16.76
N LEU A 27 11.95 23.55 -17.52
CA LEU A 27 12.43 22.22 -17.90
C LEU A 27 13.67 22.30 -18.78
N ILE A 28 13.67 23.15 -19.78
CA ILE A 28 14.86 23.40 -20.62
C ILE A 28 16.05 23.81 -19.77
N ARG A 29 15.88 24.78 -18.85
CA ARG A 29 16.97 25.17 -17.94
C ARG A 29 17.48 24.00 -17.07
N LEU A 30 16.58 23.14 -16.59
CA LEU A 30 16.96 21.97 -15.81
C LEU A 30 17.83 21.03 -16.65
N PHE A 31 17.37 20.64 -17.84
CA PHE A 31 18.12 19.68 -18.67
C PHE A 31 19.39 20.27 -19.26
N ASN A 32 19.39 21.55 -19.62
CA ASN A 32 20.59 22.25 -20.09
C ASN A 32 21.70 22.33 -19.04
N LYS A 33 21.34 22.41 -17.75
CA LYS A 33 22.30 22.31 -16.63
C LYS A 33 23.08 20.98 -16.65
N TYR A 34 22.50 19.95 -17.26
CA TYR A 34 23.07 18.59 -17.33
C TYR A 34 23.43 18.14 -18.75
N GLY A 35 23.69 19.07 -19.64
CA GLY A 35 24.32 18.82 -20.94
C GLY A 35 23.43 18.92 -22.17
N SER A 36 22.12 19.15 -22.00
CA SER A 36 21.27 19.55 -23.14
C SER A 36 21.62 20.96 -23.61
N GLN A 37 21.27 21.28 -24.86
CA GLN A 37 21.50 22.61 -25.46
C GLN A 37 20.21 23.07 -26.17
N ASP A 38 19.07 22.92 -25.50
CA ASP A 38 17.78 23.20 -26.09
C ASP A 38 17.42 24.68 -25.91
N ILE A 39 16.63 25.21 -26.83
CA ILE A 39 16.09 26.57 -26.81
C ILE A 39 14.57 26.48 -26.71
N TYR A 40 13.96 27.36 -25.92
CA TYR A 40 12.52 27.46 -25.84
C TYR A 40 12.00 28.32 -26.98
N ASP A 41 11.28 27.71 -27.92
CA ASP A 41 10.72 28.38 -29.09
C ASP A 41 9.25 27.99 -29.32
N GLU A 42 8.64 28.50 -30.39
CA GLU A 42 7.26 28.20 -30.76
C GLU A 42 7.03 26.73 -31.15
N GLY A 43 8.08 25.96 -31.44
CA GLY A 43 8.04 24.51 -31.72
C GLY A 43 8.18 23.62 -30.50
N PHE A 44 8.23 24.20 -29.28
CA PHE A 44 8.38 23.42 -28.07
C PHE A 44 7.23 22.40 -27.89
N PRO A 45 7.52 21.07 -27.74
CA PRO A 45 6.49 20.07 -27.53
C PRO A 45 5.81 20.25 -26.18
N SER A 46 4.82 19.42 -25.87
CA SER A 46 4.23 19.42 -24.53
C SER A 46 5.32 19.14 -23.48
N ARG A 47 5.20 19.72 -22.28
CA ARG A 47 6.13 19.50 -21.17
C ARG A 47 6.38 18.01 -20.89
N TRP A 48 5.32 17.20 -21.02
CA TRP A 48 5.36 15.76 -20.80
C TRP A 48 6.21 15.06 -21.88
N MET A 49 5.97 15.36 -23.14
CA MET A 49 6.73 14.79 -24.26
C MET A 49 8.22 15.19 -24.20
N TYR A 50 8.50 16.48 -23.93
CA TYR A 50 9.86 16.95 -23.79
C TYR A 50 10.62 16.21 -22.68
N THR A 51 10.01 16.08 -21.50
CA THR A 51 10.64 15.39 -20.37
C THR A 51 10.83 13.91 -20.64
N ASP A 52 9.87 13.23 -21.30
CA ASP A 52 10.00 11.81 -21.69
C ASP A 52 11.17 11.60 -22.64
N GLU A 53 11.27 12.43 -23.67
CA GLU A 53 12.38 12.36 -24.64
C GLU A 53 13.72 12.53 -23.94
N LYS A 54 13.86 13.57 -23.11
CA LYS A 54 15.11 13.84 -22.40
C LYS A 54 15.48 12.74 -21.41
N LEU A 55 14.54 12.22 -20.63
CA LEU A 55 14.79 11.12 -19.71
C LEU A 55 15.19 9.85 -20.45
N SER A 56 14.57 9.55 -21.58
CA SER A 56 14.92 8.38 -22.40
C SER A 56 16.35 8.49 -22.94
N LEU A 57 16.79 9.67 -23.40
CA LEU A 57 18.14 9.89 -23.89
C LEU A 57 19.23 9.75 -22.82
N ILE A 58 18.95 10.15 -21.60
CA ILE A 58 19.92 10.08 -20.48
C ILE A 58 19.78 8.83 -19.62
N ASN A 59 18.85 7.92 -19.94
CA ASN A 59 18.66 6.69 -19.19
C ASN A 59 19.92 5.81 -19.30
N GLY A 60 20.52 5.51 -18.17
CA GLY A 60 21.82 4.83 -18.10
C GLY A 60 23.04 5.75 -18.05
N ALA A 61 22.87 7.05 -18.29
CA ALA A 61 23.95 8.03 -18.23
C ALA A 61 24.09 8.66 -16.82
N PRO A 62 25.26 9.17 -16.45
CA PRO A 62 25.48 9.84 -15.16
C PRO A 62 24.60 11.09 -14.92
N GLU A 63 24.12 11.70 -16.00
CA GLU A 63 23.26 12.88 -15.98
C GLU A 63 21.92 12.60 -15.29
N LEU A 64 21.38 11.40 -15.46
CA LEU A 64 20.15 10.95 -14.81
C LEU A 64 20.29 10.99 -13.27
N ASP A 65 21.40 10.49 -12.75
CA ASP A 65 21.69 10.48 -11.31
C ASP A 65 21.79 11.90 -10.74
N LYS A 66 22.42 12.81 -11.52
CA LYS A 66 22.56 14.23 -11.15
C LYS A 66 21.21 14.94 -11.13
N ILE A 67 20.35 14.68 -12.12
CA ILE A 67 19.00 15.26 -12.20
C ILE A 67 18.16 14.78 -11.03
N ILE A 68 18.18 13.50 -10.71
CA ILE A 68 17.43 12.95 -9.55
C ILE A 68 17.90 13.63 -8.25
N LYS A 69 19.21 13.76 -8.04
CA LYS A 69 19.76 14.43 -6.86
C LYS A 69 19.37 15.89 -6.77
N ASP A 70 19.31 16.60 -7.88
CA ASP A 70 18.92 18.01 -7.93
C ASP A 70 17.42 18.18 -7.66
N VAL A 71 16.59 17.38 -8.30
CA VAL A 71 15.13 17.44 -8.18
C VAL A 71 14.65 17.14 -6.77
N PHE A 72 15.23 16.15 -6.10
CA PHE A 72 14.92 15.77 -4.73
C PHE A 72 15.82 16.43 -3.68
N SER A 73 16.67 17.37 -4.07
CA SER A 73 17.54 18.06 -3.11
C SER A 73 16.73 18.68 -1.96
N PRO A 74 17.11 18.44 -0.68
CA PRO A 74 16.43 19.03 0.47
C PRO A 74 16.37 20.56 0.43
N SER A 75 17.29 21.20 -0.29
CA SER A 75 17.26 22.66 -0.48
C SER A 75 16.03 23.16 -1.25
N ASN A 76 15.39 22.30 -2.05
CA ASN A 76 14.17 22.64 -2.79
C ASN A 76 12.91 22.54 -1.90
N PHE A 77 13.03 22.01 -0.69
CA PHE A 77 11.91 21.72 0.21
C PHE A 77 12.08 22.39 1.57
N ILE A 78 12.78 23.52 1.63
CA ILE A 78 12.96 24.27 2.88
C ILE A 78 11.58 24.69 3.41
N GLY A 79 11.24 24.20 4.62
CA GLY A 79 9.92 24.39 5.24
C GLY A 79 8.87 23.35 4.86
N GLU A 80 9.16 22.43 3.92
CA GLU A 80 8.24 21.37 3.44
C GLU A 80 8.90 19.97 3.46
N TYR A 81 9.73 19.65 4.49
CA TYR A 81 10.46 18.38 4.52
C TYR A 81 9.57 17.14 4.59
N ASP A 82 8.36 17.26 5.16
CA ASP A 82 7.35 16.19 5.16
C ASP A 82 6.90 15.82 3.74
N LYS A 83 6.79 16.83 2.86
CA LYS A 83 6.50 16.62 1.44
C LYS A 83 7.64 15.87 0.75
N LEU A 84 8.90 16.25 1.03
CA LEU A 84 10.05 15.52 0.49
C LEU A 84 10.03 14.05 0.93
N GLY A 85 9.76 13.76 2.21
CA GLY A 85 9.65 12.39 2.73
C GLY A 85 8.63 11.55 1.97
N LYS A 86 7.41 12.07 1.79
CA LYS A 86 6.34 11.40 1.05
C LYS A 86 6.70 11.16 -0.43
N LEU A 87 7.31 12.14 -1.09
CA LEU A 87 7.72 12.00 -2.49
C LEU A 87 8.85 10.99 -2.66
N LEU A 88 9.78 10.91 -1.72
CA LEU A 88 10.84 9.91 -1.70
C LEU A 88 10.27 8.50 -1.49
N GLU A 89 9.34 8.34 -0.57
CA GLU A 89 8.63 7.08 -0.35
C GLU A 89 7.90 6.62 -1.62
N GLU A 90 7.12 7.51 -2.21
CA GLU A 90 6.38 7.25 -3.44
C GLU A 90 7.30 6.87 -4.60
N PHE A 91 8.39 7.58 -4.80
CA PHE A 91 9.33 7.30 -5.89
C PHE A 91 10.18 6.05 -5.64
N ASN A 92 10.56 5.78 -4.40
CA ASN A 92 11.31 4.59 -4.03
C ASN A 92 10.56 3.28 -4.32
N GLN A 93 9.23 3.26 -4.32
CA GLN A 93 8.46 2.09 -4.72
C GLN A 93 8.72 1.69 -6.18
N TYR A 94 8.88 2.67 -7.07
CA TYR A 94 9.22 2.44 -8.47
C TYR A 94 10.70 2.12 -8.66
N LEU A 95 11.58 2.87 -7.99
CA LEU A 95 13.03 2.65 -8.03
C LEU A 95 13.43 1.27 -7.52
N ALA A 96 12.76 0.80 -6.49
CA ALA A 96 12.99 -0.51 -5.91
C ALA A 96 12.82 -1.62 -6.95
N TYR A 97 11.78 -1.54 -7.81
CA TYR A 97 11.57 -2.48 -8.89
C TYR A 97 12.78 -2.54 -9.86
N ASP A 98 13.47 -1.43 -10.07
CA ASP A 98 14.68 -1.35 -10.88
C ASP A 98 15.97 -1.66 -10.09
N GLY A 99 15.86 -2.03 -8.81
CA GLY A 99 16.99 -2.35 -7.93
C GLY A 99 17.71 -1.11 -7.36
N TRP A 100 17.00 0.02 -7.26
CA TRP A 100 17.56 1.27 -6.75
C TRP A 100 16.74 1.84 -5.60
N LYS A 101 17.39 2.66 -4.78
CA LYS A 101 16.75 3.41 -3.69
C LYS A 101 17.46 4.75 -3.53
N ILE A 102 16.70 5.81 -3.27
CA ILE A 102 17.22 7.11 -2.88
C ILE A 102 16.91 7.40 -1.42
N SER A 103 17.86 8.03 -0.73
CA SER A 103 17.73 8.44 0.66
C SER A 103 18.36 9.82 0.90
N VAL A 104 17.90 10.48 1.95
CA VAL A 104 18.51 11.74 2.41
C VAL A 104 19.59 11.41 3.41
N VAL A 105 20.81 11.86 3.14
CA VAL A 105 21.94 11.77 4.07
C VAL A 105 22.45 13.18 4.34
N GLY A 106 22.13 13.69 5.51
CA GLY A 106 22.40 15.09 5.87
C GLY A 106 21.64 16.07 4.95
N LYS A 107 22.38 16.78 4.11
CA LYS A 107 21.81 17.75 3.14
C LYS A 107 21.80 17.23 1.69
N ASN A 108 22.20 15.98 1.48
CA ASN A 108 22.38 15.42 0.16
C ASN A 108 21.43 14.26 -0.08
N ILE A 109 21.17 13.99 -1.37
CA ILE A 109 20.50 12.77 -1.82
C ILE A 109 21.58 11.76 -2.21
N GLU A 110 21.46 10.57 -1.68
CA GLU A 110 22.29 9.43 -2.04
C GLU A 110 21.45 8.37 -2.76
N ILE A 111 22.07 7.71 -3.74
CA ILE A 111 21.48 6.67 -4.56
C ILE A 111 22.18 5.37 -4.22
N HIS A 112 21.41 4.37 -3.80
CA HIS A 112 21.92 3.07 -3.37
C HIS A 112 21.37 1.98 -4.27
N HIS A 113 22.14 0.93 -4.50
CA HIS A 113 21.67 -0.30 -5.10
C HIS A 113 20.96 -1.14 -4.04
N VAL A 114 19.79 -1.70 -4.37
CA VAL A 114 19.01 -2.61 -3.51
C VAL A 114 19.03 -3.99 -4.13
N ASP A 115 19.23 -5.03 -3.32
CA ASP A 115 19.20 -6.39 -3.81
C ASP A 115 17.78 -6.76 -4.26
N ARG A 116 17.65 -7.20 -5.53
CA ARG A 116 16.36 -7.59 -6.13
C ARG A 116 15.65 -8.70 -5.36
N LYS A 117 16.37 -9.56 -4.68
CA LYS A 117 15.78 -10.64 -3.88
C LYS A 117 14.86 -10.13 -2.78
N ILE A 118 15.23 -9.01 -2.13
CA ILE A 118 14.41 -8.40 -1.09
C ILE A 118 13.07 -7.89 -1.67
N ILE A 119 13.12 -7.41 -2.90
CA ILE A 119 11.95 -6.85 -3.59
C ILE A 119 11.05 -7.97 -4.11
N GLU A 120 11.65 -9.03 -4.67
CA GLU A 120 10.93 -10.23 -5.11
C GLU A 120 10.18 -10.86 -3.93
N GLU A 121 10.82 -10.97 -2.76
CA GLU A 121 10.18 -11.45 -1.53
C GLU A 121 9.06 -10.51 -1.04
N GLU A 122 9.23 -9.19 -1.14
CA GLU A 122 8.16 -8.23 -0.81
C GLU A 122 7.00 -8.31 -1.80
N ILE A 123 7.28 -8.41 -3.10
CA ILE A 123 6.26 -8.59 -4.14
C ILE A 123 5.51 -9.91 -3.92
N GLU A 124 6.21 -10.99 -3.65
CA GLU A 124 5.58 -12.29 -3.35
C GLU A 124 4.72 -12.23 -2.08
N LYS A 125 5.20 -11.58 -1.03
CA LYS A 125 4.40 -11.36 0.19
C LYS A 125 3.15 -10.52 -0.07
N HIS A 126 3.23 -9.51 -0.93
CA HIS A 126 2.08 -8.66 -1.24
C HIS A 126 1.17 -9.27 -2.30
N CYS A 127 1.69 -10.02 -3.28
CA CYS A 127 0.88 -10.71 -4.28
C CYS A 127 0.23 -11.98 -3.71
N SER A 128 0.92 -12.72 -2.85
CA SER A 128 0.31 -13.84 -2.12
C SER A 128 -0.67 -13.39 -1.03
N LYS A 129 -0.53 -12.18 -0.48
CA LYS A 129 -1.53 -11.55 0.38
C LYS A 129 -2.75 -10.99 -0.36
N ASN A 130 -2.67 -10.79 -1.66
CA ASN A 130 -3.79 -10.36 -2.51
C ASN A 130 -4.61 -11.51 -3.11
N SER A 131 -4.26 -12.78 -2.84
CA SER A 131 -5.24 -13.82 -2.84
C SER A 131 -6.19 -13.51 -1.67
N SER A 132 -7.44 -13.22 -1.96
CA SER A 132 -8.54 -12.64 -1.20
C SER A 132 -8.83 -13.18 0.23
N SER A 133 -7.94 -13.98 0.82
CA SER A 133 -8.16 -14.62 2.12
C SER A 133 -7.64 -13.84 3.34
N THR A 134 -6.62 -12.97 3.18
CA THR A 134 -5.93 -12.42 4.36
C THR A 134 -6.65 -11.23 4.98
N LYS A 135 -7.22 -10.33 4.19
CA LYS A 135 -8.00 -9.18 4.74
C LYS A 135 -9.32 -9.65 5.34
N GLU A 136 -9.95 -10.63 4.70
CA GLU A 136 -11.19 -11.22 5.17
C GLU A 136 -10.94 -12.13 6.39
N ALA A 137 -9.86 -12.92 6.42
CA ALA A 137 -9.46 -13.71 7.57
C ALA A 137 -8.99 -12.84 8.75
N ASP A 138 -8.25 -11.76 8.52
CA ASP A 138 -7.85 -10.80 9.56
C ASP A 138 -9.07 -10.04 10.11
N PHE A 139 -9.98 -9.59 9.24
CA PHE A 139 -11.24 -8.97 9.64
C PHE A 139 -12.10 -9.94 10.45
N LEU A 140 -12.30 -11.15 9.96
CA LEU A 140 -13.05 -12.19 10.66
C LEU A 140 -12.39 -12.59 11.99
N SER A 141 -11.08 -12.71 12.06
CA SER A 141 -10.38 -13.04 13.31
C SER A 141 -10.55 -11.98 14.41
N ILE A 142 -10.58 -10.70 14.04
CA ILE A 142 -10.82 -9.58 14.96
C ILE A 142 -12.28 -9.58 15.44
N GLU A 143 -13.23 -9.77 14.54
CA GLU A 143 -14.65 -9.84 14.86
C GLU A 143 -14.97 -11.08 15.73
N TYR A 144 -14.44 -12.25 15.38
CA TYR A 144 -14.70 -13.49 16.14
C TYR A 144 -13.99 -13.56 17.50
N SER A 145 -12.89 -12.83 17.70
CA SER A 145 -12.18 -12.85 19.00
C SER A 145 -13.01 -12.23 20.12
N ASN A 146 -13.89 -11.28 19.81
CA ASN A 146 -14.68 -10.52 20.76
C ASN A 146 -16.10 -11.05 20.97
N VAL A 147 -16.52 -12.11 20.26
CA VAL A 147 -17.85 -12.70 20.44
C VAL A 147 -17.90 -13.51 21.71
N SER A 148 -18.79 -13.13 22.64
CA SER A 148 -19.10 -13.83 23.89
C SER A 148 -20.60 -14.08 24.00
N THR A 149 -20.96 -15.15 24.70
CA THR A 149 -22.36 -15.49 25.03
C THR A 149 -22.79 -14.95 26.39
N ASP A 150 -21.91 -14.29 27.14
CA ASP A 150 -22.12 -13.91 28.54
C ASP A 150 -23.17 -12.81 28.71
N GLU A 151 -23.26 -11.89 27.72
CA GLU A 151 -24.21 -10.77 27.75
C GLU A 151 -25.61 -11.11 27.20
N LEU A 152 -25.79 -12.33 26.68
CA LEU A 152 -27.07 -12.73 26.11
C LEU A 152 -28.13 -12.92 27.20
N PRO A 153 -29.39 -12.48 26.99
CA PRO A 153 -30.49 -12.64 27.92
C PRO A 153 -31.05 -14.08 27.91
N ILE A 154 -30.22 -15.06 28.24
CA ILE A 154 -30.54 -16.50 28.27
C ILE A 154 -30.28 -17.05 29.69
N THR A 155 -30.91 -18.17 29.99
CA THR A 155 -30.75 -18.81 31.31
C THR A 155 -29.33 -19.28 31.57
N GLU A 156 -28.85 -19.16 32.81
CA GLU A 156 -27.50 -19.58 33.23
C GLU A 156 -27.16 -21.04 32.92
N GLN A 157 -28.16 -21.90 32.78
CA GLN A 157 -28.00 -23.31 32.45
C GLN A 157 -27.62 -23.53 30.98
N VAL A 158 -28.02 -22.62 30.08
CA VAL A 158 -27.78 -22.72 28.62
C VAL A 158 -26.45 -22.06 28.22
N LYS A 159 -26.02 -21.03 28.94
CA LYS A 159 -24.76 -20.30 28.65
C LYS A 159 -23.53 -21.21 28.48
N PRO A 160 -23.25 -22.17 29.39
CA PRO A 160 -22.07 -23.03 29.24
C PRO A 160 -22.11 -23.88 27.96
N ILE A 161 -23.31 -24.35 27.57
CA ILE A 161 -23.49 -25.16 26.36
C ILE A 161 -23.17 -24.35 25.12
N LEU A 162 -23.69 -23.10 25.05
CA LEU A 162 -23.42 -22.20 23.93
C LEU A 162 -21.95 -21.76 23.87
N SER A 163 -21.32 -21.54 25.01
CA SER A 163 -19.89 -21.20 25.07
C SER A 163 -19.00 -22.31 24.53
N VAL A 164 -19.30 -23.57 24.85
CA VAL A 164 -18.59 -24.75 24.30
C VAL A 164 -18.80 -24.84 22.78
N ARG A 165 -20.03 -24.66 22.30
CA ARG A 165 -20.33 -24.66 20.86
C ARG A 165 -19.65 -23.52 20.11
N LEU A 166 -19.56 -22.34 20.70
CA LEU A 166 -18.83 -21.20 20.13
C LEU A 166 -17.33 -21.51 20.03
N ALA A 167 -16.74 -22.10 21.04
CA ALA A 167 -15.33 -22.53 21.02
C ALA A 167 -15.08 -23.60 19.95
N GLU A 168 -15.97 -24.60 19.84
CA GLU A 168 -15.91 -25.65 18.81
C GLU A 168 -16.01 -25.05 17.39
N MET A 169 -16.91 -24.08 17.17
CA MET A 169 -17.06 -23.37 15.90
C MET A 169 -15.77 -22.65 15.52
N LYS A 170 -15.13 -21.94 16.46
CA LYS A 170 -13.86 -21.25 16.25
C LYS A 170 -12.75 -22.23 15.83
N LEU A 171 -12.62 -23.37 16.53
CA LEU A 171 -11.65 -24.40 16.19
C LEU A 171 -11.88 -25.01 14.80
N CYS A 172 -13.13 -25.28 14.43
CA CYS A 172 -13.47 -25.76 13.09
C CYS A 172 -13.10 -24.73 12.00
N PHE A 173 -13.36 -23.46 12.26
CA PHE A 173 -12.98 -22.38 11.33
C PHE A 173 -11.47 -22.26 11.16
N GLU A 174 -10.72 -22.25 12.26
CA GLU A 174 -9.25 -22.19 12.24
C GLU A 174 -8.62 -23.42 11.55
N SER A 175 -9.31 -24.57 11.60
CA SER A 175 -8.89 -25.81 10.94
C SER A 175 -9.38 -25.90 9.49
N GLU A 176 -9.95 -24.83 8.90
CA GLU A 176 -10.51 -24.78 7.55
C GLU A 176 -11.66 -25.79 7.31
N ALA A 177 -12.28 -26.32 8.36
CA ALA A 177 -13.42 -27.23 8.30
C ALA A 177 -14.74 -26.46 8.11
N TYR A 178 -14.87 -25.72 7.02
CA TYR A 178 -15.95 -24.74 6.78
C TYR A 178 -17.36 -25.33 6.84
N LEU A 179 -17.56 -26.56 6.35
CA LEU A 179 -18.86 -27.22 6.43
C LEU A 179 -19.29 -27.47 7.88
N SER A 180 -18.36 -27.95 8.69
CA SER A 180 -18.59 -28.17 10.13
C SER A 180 -18.84 -26.85 10.85
N THR A 181 -18.11 -25.80 10.49
CA THR A 181 -18.30 -24.44 11.02
C THR A 181 -19.71 -23.95 10.77
N VAL A 182 -20.24 -24.09 9.54
CA VAL A 182 -21.60 -23.65 9.19
C VAL A 182 -22.65 -24.43 9.96
N ILE A 183 -22.49 -25.75 10.11
CA ILE A 183 -23.43 -26.60 10.86
C ILE A 183 -23.47 -26.20 12.33
N ILE A 184 -22.30 -25.99 12.95
CA ILE A 184 -22.21 -25.60 14.37
C ILE A 184 -22.74 -24.16 14.57
N CYS A 185 -22.49 -23.25 13.64
CA CYS A 185 -23.04 -21.91 13.66
C CYS A 185 -24.58 -21.93 13.62
N GLY A 186 -25.19 -22.75 12.77
CA GLY A 186 -26.64 -22.94 12.73
C GLY A 186 -27.19 -23.46 14.07
N SER A 187 -26.54 -24.49 14.65
CA SER A 187 -26.91 -25.04 15.95
C SER A 187 -26.76 -24.02 17.10
N LEU A 188 -25.71 -23.16 17.03
CA LEU A 188 -25.49 -22.09 18.00
C LEU A 188 -26.61 -21.03 17.93
N LEU A 189 -26.98 -20.58 16.72
CA LEU A 189 -28.06 -19.62 16.52
C LEU A 189 -29.40 -20.18 16.99
N GLU A 190 -29.72 -21.43 16.68
CA GLU A 190 -30.93 -22.10 17.14
C GLU A 190 -30.96 -22.17 18.68
N GLY A 191 -29.85 -22.54 19.31
CA GLY A 191 -29.73 -22.57 20.78
C GLY A 191 -29.91 -21.21 21.42
N ILE A 192 -29.38 -20.14 20.83
CA ILE A 192 -29.60 -18.75 21.31
C ILE A 192 -31.05 -18.36 21.19
N LEU A 193 -31.69 -18.59 20.04
CA LEU A 193 -33.08 -18.24 19.80
C LEU A 193 -34.02 -18.98 20.75
N LEU A 194 -33.82 -20.29 20.93
CA LEU A 194 -34.59 -21.09 21.88
C LEU A 194 -34.36 -20.64 23.34
N GLY A 195 -33.14 -20.28 23.69
CA GLY A 195 -32.80 -19.75 25.01
C GLY A 195 -33.50 -18.41 25.31
N ILE A 196 -33.52 -17.52 24.33
CA ILE A 196 -34.24 -16.23 24.43
C ILE A 196 -35.76 -16.47 24.53
N ALA A 197 -36.31 -17.29 23.60
CA ALA A 197 -37.73 -17.60 23.59
C ALA A 197 -38.19 -18.22 24.92
N SER A 198 -37.37 -19.07 25.53
CA SER A 198 -37.65 -19.66 26.86
C SER A 198 -37.58 -18.64 27.99
N SER A 199 -36.78 -17.61 27.86
CA SER A 199 -36.66 -16.53 28.85
C SER A 199 -37.81 -15.52 28.79
N PHE A 200 -38.48 -15.40 27.63
CA PHE A 200 -39.59 -14.47 27.35
C PHE A 200 -40.83 -15.16 26.81
N PRO A 201 -41.43 -16.16 27.55
CA PRO A 201 -42.52 -17.00 27.03
C PRO A 201 -43.80 -16.23 26.71
N LYS A 202 -44.04 -15.11 27.35
CA LYS A 202 -45.25 -14.27 27.14
C LYS A 202 -45.19 -13.52 25.79
N GLU A 203 -44.03 -13.27 25.27
CA GLU A 203 -43.83 -12.51 24.05
C GLU A 203 -43.79 -13.42 22.82
N PHE A 204 -43.38 -14.69 23.03
CA PHE A 204 -43.23 -15.64 21.93
C PHE A 204 -44.45 -16.58 21.73
N ASN A 205 -45.39 -16.66 22.68
CA ASN A 205 -46.56 -17.53 22.60
C ASN A 205 -47.88 -16.76 22.32
N GLN A 206 -47.80 -15.61 21.63
CA GLN A 206 -48.97 -14.88 21.17
C GLN A 206 -49.47 -15.37 19.81
#